data_7d60f6190d41cb613a73c7d1393f6324
#
_entry.id   7d60f6190d41cb613a73c7d1393f6324
#
_cell.length_a   1.000
_cell.length_b   1.000
_cell.length_c   1.000
_cell.angle_alpha   90.00
_cell.angle_beta   90.00
_cell.angle_gamma   90.00
#
_symmetry.space_group_name_H-M   'P 1'
#
loop_
_entity.id
_entity.type
_entity.pdbx_description
1 polymer ?
#
loop_
_entity_poly.entity_id
_entity_poly.type
_entity_poly.pdbx_seq_one_letter_code
_entity_poly.pdbx_strand_id
1 'polypeptide(L)'
;MKLLLAVLALISAGPAAADCPKAADWARAFYSEHYFFYGGAPDPILQFTTPEFGALLKKEWAYSKGEAGHMDYDPWLGAQDGEIGKPVRFSVETESPDMAVVSMLYPYVLDPKRPPERHTAHLVLRKREHECWHLHDFITPLGESLSYVYSAAQP
;
A
#
# COMPACT_ATOMS: atom_id res chain seq x y z
N MET A 1 -14.32 28.37 -62.45
CA MET A 1 -13.22 28.08 -61.55
C MET A 1 -13.83 27.76 -60.14
N LYS A 2 -13.97 26.49 -59.79
CA LYS A 2 -14.56 26.08 -58.49
C LYS A 2 -13.43 25.71 -57.54
N LEU A 3 -13.24 26.49 -56.45
CA LEU A 3 -12.31 26.17 -55.38
C LEU A 3 -12.93 25.14 -54.44
N LEU A 4 -12.35 23.94 -54.37
CA LEU A 4 -12.65 22.96 -53.32
C LEU A 4 -11.78 23.30 -52.10
N LEU A 5 -12.43 23.71 -50.99
CA LEU A 5 -11.80 23.77 -49.70
C LEU A 5 -11.80 22.35 -49.06
N ALA A 6 -10.62 21.75 -48.92
CA ALA A 6 -10.45 20.53 -48.13
C ALA A 6 -10.31 20.91 -46.64
N VAL A 7 -11.30 20.52 -45.83
CA VAL A 7 -11.24 20.65 -44.37
C VAL A 7 -10.44 19.46 -43.83
N LEU A 8 -9.24 19.71 -43.33
CA LEU A 8 -8.42 18.73 -42.60
C LEU A 8 -8.89 18.63 -41.19
N ALA A 9 -9.59 17.55 -40.85
CA ALA A 9 -9.98 17.25 -39.46
C ALA A 9 -8.75 16.72 -38.69
N LEU A 10 -8.19 17.53 -37.79
CA LEU A 10 -7.17 17.10 -36.83
C LEU A 10 -7.85 16.25 -35.76
N ILE A 11 -7.64 14.92 -35.83
CA ILE A 11 -8.01 14.00 -34.76
C ILE A 11 -6.95 14.14 -33.66
N SER A 12 -7.26 14.87 -32.60
CA SER A 12 -6.44 14.90 -31.40
C SER A 12 -6.62 13.57 -30.65
N ALA A 13 -5.64 12.66 -30.80
CA ALA A 13 -5.52 11.51 -29.92
C ALA A 13 -5.17 12.03 -28.52
N GLY A 14 -6.13 12.00 -27.61
CA GLY A 14 -5.86 12.26 -26.19
C GLY A 14 -4.88 11.21 -25.63
N PRO A 15 -4.09 11.53 -24.59
CA PRO A 15 -3.22 10.57 -23.95
C PRO A 15 -4.05 9.36 -23.51
N ALA A 16 -3.68 8.17 -23.97
CA ALA A 16 -4.26 6.93 -23.45
C ALA A 16 -4.02 6.89 -21.94
N ALA A 17 -5.09 6.80 -21.16
CA ALA A 17 -4.97 6.58 -19.72
C ALA A 17 -4.14 5.30 -19.54
N ALA A 18 -3.00 5.40 -18.86
CA ALA A 18 -2.19 4.23 -18.54
C ALA A 18 -3.05 3.26 -17.73
N ASP A 19 -3.14 2.00 -18.19
CA ASP A 19 -3.89 0.99 -17.47
C ASP A 19 -3.27 0.81 -16.06
N CYS A 20 -4.08 1.01 -15.03
CA CYS A 20 -3.62 0.78 -13.65
C CYS A 20 -3.33 -0.69 -13.42
N PRO A 21 -2.27 -1.03 -12.68
CA PRO A 21 -2.01 -2.42 -12.30
C PRO A 21 -3.19 -2.97 -11.51
N LYS A 22 -3.39 -4.29 -11.54
CA LYS A 22 -4.35 -4.95 -10.65
C LYS A 22 -3.97 -4.70 -9.20
N ALA A 23 -4.94 -4.58 -8.31
CA ALA A 23 -4.71 -4.27 -6.89
C ALA A 23 -3.72 -5.23 -6.21
N ALA A 24 -3.83 -6.54 -6.48
CA ALA A 24 -2.91 -7.54 -5.92
C ALA A 24 -1.47 -7.40 -6.46
N ASP A 25 -1.29 -7.00 -7.72
CA ASP A 25 0.04 -6.81 -8.31
C ASP A 25 0.68 -5.53 -7.76
N TRP A 26 -0.12 -4.48 -7.59
CA TRP A 26 0.32 -3.26 -6.91
C TRP A 26 0.77 -3.54 -5.47
N ALA A 27 -0.04 -4.27 -4.69
CA ALA A 27 0.28 -4.62 -3.31
C ALA A 27 1.56 -5.46 -3.20
N ARG A 28 1.78 -6.40 -4.13
CA ARG A 28 3.01 -7.20 -4.21
C ARG A 28 4.23 -6.34 -4.49
N ALA A 29 4.15 -5.41 -5.44
CA ALA A 29 5.23 -4.48 -5.76
C ALA A 29 5.52 -3.58 -4.55
N PHE A 30 4.49 -3.01 -3.93
CA PHE A 30 4.63 -2.17 -2.73
C PHE A 30 5.34 -2.93 -1.59
N TYR A 31 4.95 -4.16 -1.30
CA TYR A 31 5.61 -5.00 -0.30
C TYR A 31 7.10 -5.23 -0.62
N SER A 32 7.43 -5.54 -1.87
CA SER A 32 8.81 -5.85 -2.25
C SER A 32 9.74 -4.63 -2.28
N GLU A 33 9.21 -3.46 -2.59
CA GLU A 33 9.99 -2.24 -2.77
C GLU A 33 9.96 -1.32 -1.55
N HIS A 34 8.91 -1.42 -0.71
CA HIS A 34 8.63 -0.47 0.37
C HIS A 34 8.31 -1.18 1.70
N TYR A 35 8.99 -2.29 1.99
CA TYR A 35 8.76 -3.04 3.23
C TYR A 35 8.78 -2.14 4.48
N PHE A 36 9.77 -1.27 4.59
CA PHE A 36 9.94 -0.40 5.76
C PHE A 36 9.18 0.93 5.67
N PHE A 37 8.04 0.98 4.97
CA PHE A 37 7.26 2.20 4.79
C PHE A 37 6.85 2.87 6.12
N TYR A 38 6.73 2.10 7.19
CA TYR A 38 6.34 2.56 8.53
C TYR A 38 7.52 3.13 9.36
N GLY A 39 8.75 2.80 9.00
CA GLY A 39 9.95 3.08 9.82
C GLY A 39 10.67 4.40 9.55
N GLY A 40 10.02 5.40 8.97
CA GLY A 40 10.65 6.69 8.69
C GLY A 40 11.35 6.74 7.35
N ALA A 41 10.69 6.24 6.31
CA ALA A 41 11.20 6.30 4.96
C ALA A 41 11.19 7.71 4.39
N PRO A 42 12.14 8.04 3.50
CA PRO A 42 12.17 9.32 2.81
C PRO A 42 10.94 9.52 1.90
N ASP A 43 10.73 10.75 1.45
CA ASP A 43 9.60 11.25 0.62
C ASP A 43 9.01 10.31 -0.47
N PRO A 44 9.76 9.36 -1.09
CA PRO A 44 9.17 8.48 -2.08
C PRO A 44 7.94 7.69 -1.63
N ILE A 45 7.84 7.32 -0.34
CA ILE A 45 6.69 6.54 0.18
C ILE A 45 5.38 7.32 0.07
N LEU A 46 5.42 8.62 0.27
CA LEU A 46 4.22 9.45 0.29
C LEU A 46 3.50 9.50 -1.07
N GLN A 47 4.21 9.31 -2.16
CA GLN A 47 3.61 9.22 -3.49
C GLN A 47 2.77 7.93 -3.69
N PHE A 48 3.01 6.92 -2.87
CA PHE A 48 2.26 5.65 -2.89
C PHE A 48 1.16 5.59 -1.85
N THR A 49 0.93 6.65 -1.09
CA THR A 49 -0.10 6.72 -0.05
C THR A 49 -1.18 7.75 -0.38
N THR A 50 -2.37 7.55 0.16
CA THR A 50 -3.36 8.63 0.15
C THR A 50 -2.86 9.81 1.00
N PRO A 51 -3.30 11.05 0.75
CA PRO A 51 -2.89 12.21 1.54
C PRO A 51 -3.17 12.04 3.04
N GLU A 52 -4.30 11.41 3.39
CA GLU A 52 -4.72 11.16 4.77
C GLU A 52 -3.76 10.21 5.46
N PHE A 53 -3.48 9.05 4.85
CA PHE A 53 -2.56 8.08 5.43
C PHE A 53 -1.11 8.59 5.44
N GLY A 54 -0.69 9.27 4.39
CA GLY A 54 0.62 9.91 4.33
C GLY A 54 0.83 10.97 5.43
N ALA A 55 -0.23 11.71 5.80
CA ALA A 55 -0.16 12.66 6.91
C ALA A 55 0.02 11.95 8.27
N LEU A 56 -0.62 10.79 8.45
CA LEU A 56 -0.46 9.96 9.67
C LEU A 56 0.96 9.37 9.74
N LEU A 57 1.48 8.84 8.64
CA LEU A 57 2.85 8.35 8.57
C LEU A 57 3.88 9.44 8.91
N LYS A 58 3.71 10.66 8.39
CA LYS A 58 4.58 11.79 8.73
C LYS A 58 4.59 12.11 10.23
N LYS A 59 3.42 12.07 10.88
CA LYS A 59 3.31 12.28 12.31
C LYS A 59 4.05 11.17 13.08
N GLU A 60 3.85 9.91 12.67
CA GLU A 60 4.51 8.77 13.29
C GLU A 60 6.03 8.86 13.14
N TRP A 61 6.54 9.17 11.96
CA TRP A 61 7.98 9.36 11.74
C TRP A 61 8.57 10.51 12.55
N ALA A 62 7.81 11.61 12.70
CA ALA A 62 8.24 12.73 13.55
C ALA A 62 8.25 12.37 15.03
N TYR A 63 7.35 11.50 15.45
CA TYR A 63 7.28 10.99 16.82
C TYR A 63 8.41 9.99 17.10
N SER A 64 8.54 8.95 16.29
CA SER A 64 9.50 7.85 16.47
C SER A 64 10.96 8.30 16.30
N LYS A 65 11.23 9.30 15.45
CA LYS A 65 12.58 9.80 15.13
C LYS A 65 13.57 8.69 14.74
N GLY A 66 13.07 7.60 14.14
CA GLY A 66 13.85 6.44 13.76
C GLY A 66 14.03 5.38 14.84
N GLU A 67 13.39 5.56 16.01
CA GLU A 67 13.27 4.56 17.07
C GLU A 67 11.89 3.88 17.01
N ALA A 68 11.56 3.07 18.03
CA ALA A 68 10.23 2.49 18.15
C ALA A 68 9.17 3.60 18.31
N GLY A 69 8.17 3.58 17.44
CA GLY A 69 7.05 4.51 17.48
C GLY A 69 5.88 3.97 18.33
N HIS A 70 4.65 4.25 17.90
CA HIS A 70 3.44 3.73 18.56
C HIS A 70 3.23 2.24 18.32
N MET A 71 3.91 1.68 17.29
CA MET A 71 4.01 0.24 17.07
C MET A 71 5.38 -0.23 17.53
N ASP A 72 5.41 -1.13 18.51
CA ASP A 72 6.64 -1.73 19.07
C ASP A 72 7.01 -3.06 18.41
N TYR A 73 6.42 -3.34 17.23
CA TYR A 73 6.63 -4.54 16.43
C TYR A 73 6.58 -4.24 14.94
N ASP A 74 7.06 -5.17 14.12
CA ASP A 74 6.96 -5.09 12.66
C ASP A 74 5.49 -5.28 12.22
N PRO A 75 4.86 -4.26 11.61
CA PRO A 75 3.46 -4.33 11.18
C PRO A 75 3.16 -5.46 10.19
N TRP A 76 4.13 -5.83 9.34
CA TRP A 76 3.95 -6.95 8.42
C TRP A 76 3.93 -8.29 9.13
N LEU A 77 4.74 -8.45 10.18
CA LEU A 77 4.81 -9.68 10.97
C LEU A 77 3.69 -9.78 12.01
N GLY A 78 3.26 -8.64 12.58
CA GLY A 78 2.46 -8.61 13.80
C GLY A 78 3.26 -9.10 15.02
N ALA A 79 4.59 -8.99 15.00
CA ALA A 79 5.50 -9.48 16.02
C ALA A 79 6.82 -8.69 16.00
N GLN A 80 7.56 -8.72 17.12
CA GLN A 80 8.89 -8.10 17.22
C GLN A 80 9.97 -8.96 16.55
N ASP A 81 9.81 -10.26 16.60
CA ASP A 81 10.78 -11.24 16.09
C ASP A 81 10.13 -12.15 15.04
N GLY A 82 10.96 -12.90 14.32
CA GLY A 82 10.54 -13.84 13.31
C GLY A 82 10.74 -13.34 11.89
N GLU A 83 10.25 -14.13 10.93
CA GLU A 83 10.40 -13.81 9.51
C GLU A 83 9.19 -14.24 8.68
N ILE A 84 9.02 -13.59 7.54
CA ILE A 84 8.03 -13.95 6.54
C ILE A 84 8.57 -15.10 5.71
N GLY A 85 7.99 -16.29 5.92
CA GLY A 85 8.30 -17.48 5.13
C GLY A 85 7.65 -17.44 3.73
N LYS A 86 8.00 -18.42 2.91
CA LYS A 86 7.46 -18.57 1.55
C LYS A 86 6.53 -19.78 1.46
N PRO A 87 5.54 -19.76 0.57
CA PRO A 87 5.22 -18.68 -0.38
C PRO A 87 4.44 -17.53 0.25
N VAL A 88 4.69 -16.29 -0.21
CA VAL A 88 3.83 -15.14 0.07
C VAL A 88 2.79 -15.03 -1.04
N ARG A 89 1.50 -14.91 -0.66
CA ARG A 89 0.38 -14.85 -1.60
C ARG A 89 -0.41 -13.56 -1.41
N PHE A 90 -0.71 -12.90 -2.52
CA PHE A 90 -1.56 -11.71 -2.54
C PHE A 90 -2.86 -12.04 -3.25
N SER A 91 -3.99 -11.72 -2.63
CA SER A 91 -5.33 -11.90 -3.21
C SER A 91 -6.24 -10.74 -2.87
N VAL A 92 -7.06 -10.35 -3.84
CA VAL A 92 -8.09 -9.33 -3.63
C VAL A 92 -9.25 -9.97 -2.86
N GLU A 93 -9.62 -9.40 -1.72
CA GLU A 93 -10.79 -9.82 -0.92
C GLU A 93 -12.05 -9.08 -1.35
N THR A 94 -11.90 -7.76 -1.53
CA THR A 94 -12.96 -6.90 -2.03
C THR A 94 -12.40 -5.89 -3.00
N GLU A 95 -13.17 -5.52 -4.03
CA GLU A 95 -12.79 -4.48 -4.99
C GLU A 95 -14.04 -3.73 -5.46
N SER A 96 -13.92 -2.41 -5.49
CA SER A 96 -14.83 -1.47 -6.13
C SER A 96 -14.07 -0.61 -7.14
N PRO A 97 -14.72 0.26 -7.91
CA PRO A 97 -14.01 1.11 -8.87
C PRO A 97 -12.88 1.97 -8.27
N ASP A 98 -12.97 2.34 -6.99
CA ASP A 98 -12.08 3.27 -6.30
C ASP A 98 -11.40 2.71 -5.04
N MET A 99 -11.77 1.51 -4.60
CA MET A 99 -11.22 0.89 -3.39
C MET A 99 -11.00 -0.61 -3.58
N ALA A 100 -9.93 -1.13 -2.99
CA ALA A 100 -9.68 -2.57 -2.90
C ALA A 100 -9.09 -2.92 -1.52
N VAL A 101 -9.39 -4.12 -1.04
CA VAL A 101 -8.71 -4.75 0.09
C VAL A 101 -7.96 -5.95 -0.45
N VAL A 102 -6.64 -5.94 -0.24
CA VAL A 102 -5.75 -7.02 -0.67
C VAL A 102 -5.18 -7.70 0.56
N SER A 103 -5.43 -9.01 0.69
CA SER A 103 -4.78 -9.83 1.71
C SER A 103 -3.39 -10.29 1.26
N MET A 104 -2.44 -10.26 2.17
CA MET A 104 -1.12 -10.85 2.06
C MET A 104 -1.02 -12.02 3.03
N LEU A 105 -1.10 -13.24 2.52
CA LEU A 105 -1.04 -14.48 3.29
C LEU A 105 0.36 -15.09 3.20
N TYR A 106 0.94 -15.46 4.34
CA TYR A 106 2.29 -16.02 4.40
C TYR A 106 2.47 -16.94 5.63
N PRO A 107 3.45 -17.87 5.59
CA PRO A 107 3.94 -18.56 6.77
C PRO A 107 4.75 -17.59 7.65
N TYR A 108 4.39 -17.45 8.91
CA TYR A 108 5.20 -16.77 9.92
C TYR A 108 6.11 -17.78 10.60
N VAL A 109 7.41 -17.51 10.64
CA VAL A 109 8.44 -18.40 11.20
C VAL A 109 9.13 -17.69 12.35
N LEU A 110 8.78 -18.05 13.58
CA LEU A 110 9.48 -17.59 14.78
C LEU A 110 10.70 -18.47 15.10
N ASP A 111 10.55 -19.78 14.96
CA ASP A 111 11.60 -20.76 15.19
C ASP A 111 11.60 -21.78 14.03
N PRO A 112 12.72 -21.90 13.28
CA PRO A 112 12.80 -22.85 12.17
C PRO A 112 12.59 -24.33 12.56
N LYS A 113 12.65 -24.64 13.85
CA LYS A 113 12.39 -26.00 14.38
C LYS A 113 10.93 -26.27 14.67
N ARG A 114 10.07 -25.26 14.57
CA ARG A 114 8.63 -25.38 14.79
C ARG A 114 7.86 -25.23 13.49
N PRO A 115 6.67 -25.81 13.37
CA PRO A 115 5.79 -25.53 12.24
C PRO A 115 5.48 -24.02 12.18
N PRO A 116 5.52 -23.42 10.98
CA PRO A 116 5.18 -22.02 10.83
C PRO A 116 3.69 -21.79 11.11
N GLU A 117 3.38 -20.62 11.64
CA GLU A 117 2.02 -20.14 11.79
C GLU A 117 1.55 -19.45 10.51
N ARG A 118 0.24 -19.35 10.31
CA ARG A 118 -0.31 -18.64 9.16
C ARG A 118 -0.70 -17.24 9.58
N HIS A 119 -0.06 -16.24 8.99
CA HIS A 119 -0.38 -14.84 9.19
C HIS A 119 -1.00 -14.21 7.95
N THR A 120 -1.85 -13.22 8.15
CA THR A 120 -2.46 -12.44 7.09
C THR A 120 -2.43 -10.96 7.46
N ALA A 121 -1.79 -10.16 6.64
CA ALA A 121 -1.90 -8.70 6.68
C ALA A 121 -2.82 -8.22 5.55
N HIS A 122 -3.41 -7.01 5.68
CA HIS A 122 -4.27 -6.46 4.64
C HIS A 122 -3.82 -5.06 4.25
N LEU A 123 -3.79 -4.82 2.95
CA LEU A 123 -3.56 -3.50 2.38
C LEU A 123 -4.92 -2.95 1.92
N VAL A 124 -5.33 -1.84 2.48
CA VAL A 124 -6.50 -1.09 2.01
C VAL A 124 -6.02 -0.06 1.00
N LEU A 125 -6.46 -0.22 -0.23
CA LEU A 125 -6.03 0.61 -1.36
C LEU A 125 -7.16 1.52 -1.80
N ARG A 126 -6.81 2.74 -2.21
CA ARG A 126 -7.72 3.68 -2.88
C ARG A 126 -7.11 4.20 -4.17
N LYS A 127 -7.96 4.37 -5.18
CA LYS A 127 -7.62 5.17 -6.36
C LYS A 127 -7.89 6.62 -6.07
N ARG A 128 -6.97 7.48 -6.49
CA ARG A 128 -7.20 8.91 -6.53
C ARG A 128 -7.72 9.29 -7.92
N GLU A 129 -8.36 10.44 -8.01
CA GLU A 129 -8.87 10.95 -9.27
C GLU A 129 -7.77 10.98 -10.35
N HIS A 130 -7.97 10.25 -11.44
CA HIS A 130 -7.01 10.07 -12.55
C HIS A 130 -5.68 9.36 -12.19
N GLU A 131 -5.58 8.78 -11.00
CA GLU A 131 -4.38 8.04 -10.54
C GLU A 131 -4.72 6.57 -10.27
N CYS A 132 -3.67 5.76 -10.15
CA CYS A 132 -3.80 4.34 -9.81
C CYS A 132 -3.97 4.12 -8.28
N TRP A 133 -3.67 2.91 -7.82
CA TRP A 133 -3.81 2.55 -6.42
C TRP A 133 -2.81 3.29 -5.51
N HIS A 134 -3.28 3.67 -4.32
CA HIS A 134 -2.49 4.24 -3.22
C HIS A 134 -2.86 3.52 -1.95
N LEU A 135 -1.89 3.30 -1.07
CA LEU A 135 -2.12 2.74 0.26
C LEU A 135 -2.91 3.75 1.09
N HIS A 136 -4.08 3.35 1.55
CA HIS A 136 -4.99 4.16 2.38
C HIS A 136 -4.95 3.74 3.85
N ASP A 137 -4.73 2.45 4.09
CA ASP A 137 -4.53 1.90 5.42
C ASP A 137 -3.80 0.56 5.31
N PHE A 138 -3.24 0.12 6.42
CA PHE A 138 -2.63 -1.19 6.56
C PHE A 138 -3.16 -1.85 7.83
N ILE A 139 -3.66 -3.08 7.70
CA ILE A 139 -4.14 -3.88 8.81
C ILE A 139 -3.13 -4.97 9.11
N THR A 140 -2.61 -4.98 10.32
CA THR A 140 -1.60 -5.94 10.77
C THR A 140 -2.21 -7.35 10.92
N PRO A 141 -1.40 -8.41 11.03
CA PRO A 141 -1.90 -9.75 11.37
C PRO A 141 -2.64 -9.85 12.71
N LEU A 142 -2.44 -8.88 13.59
CA LEU A 142 -3.18 -8.76 14.86
C LEU A 142 -4.54 -8.07 14.69
N GLY A 143 -4.87 -7.62 13.47
CA GLY A 143 -6.12 -6.91 13.17
C GLY A 143 -6.09 -5.43 13.52
N GLU A 144 -4.93 -4.83 13.75
CA GLU A 144 -4.78 -3.42 14.08
C GLU A 144 -4.62 -2.59 12.81
N SER A 145 -5.43 -1.55 12.66
CA SER A 145 -5.32 -0.54 11.61
C SER A 145 -4.25 0.47 11.96
N LEU A 146 -3.27 0.67 11.09
CA LEU A 146 -2.25 1.71 11.31
C LEU A 146 -2.86 3.11 11.28
N SER A 147 -3.87 3.35 10.42
CA SER A 147 -4.59 4.63 10.42
C SER A 147 -5.25 4.91 11.77
N TYR A 148 -5.85 3.89 12.40
CA TYR A 148 -6.45 4.03 13.71
C TYR A 148 -5.39 4.29 14.79
N VAL A 149 -4.34 3.45 14.86
CA VAL A 149 -3.26 3.57 15.86
C VAL A 149 -2.62 4.96 15.79
N TYR A 150 -2.22 5.40 14.58
CA TYR A 150 -1.55 6.70 14.41
C TYR A 150 -2.47 7.91 14.59
N SER A 151 -3.78 7.75 14.39
CA SER A 151 -4.75 8.82 14.66
C SER A 151 -5.13 8.92 16.14
N ALA A 152 -5.18 7.79 16.85
CA ALA A 152 -5.49 7.72 18.28
C ALA A 152 -4.31 8.15 19.16
N ALA A 153 -3.09 8.02 18.65
CA ALA A 153 -1.87 8.46 19.30
C ALA A 153 -1.85 9.99 19.35
N GLN A 154 -2.27 10.53 20.49
CA GLN A 154 -2.15 11.96 20.76
C GLN A 154 -0.82 12.24 21.48
N PRO A 155 -0.17 13.39 21.22
CA PRO A 155 1.04 13.78 21.93
C PRO A 155 0.77 14.06 23.41
#